data_9984c9109d17374b813529ea02f94d56
#
_entry.id   9984c9109d17374b813529ea02f94d56
#
_cell.length_a   1.000
_cell.length_b   1.000
_cell.length_c   1.000
_cell.angle_alpha   90.00
_cell.angle_beta   90.00
_cell.angle_gamma   90.00
#
_symmetry.space_group_name_H-M   'P 1'
#
loop_
_entity.id
_entity.type
_entity.pdbx_description
1 polymer ?
#
loop_
_entity_poly.entity_id
_entity_poly.type
_entity_poly.pdbx_seq_one_letter_code
_entity_poly.pdbx_strand_id
1 'polypeptide(L)'
;MTPRRLYLGLCLLLCLSTQAAEQKVLNISVGDWPPYLSADMKHNGVIAHLISDLFADEGYDVRFQFLPWPRAYSAAATGRFDATAVWMHKAEREADFHFSAPLLDEQFVFFHLKTLPFDWHHFDDLTGMTLGGGLEYSYGPQFDEFLAQNKVSIERVSTAMQNFEKLLKERVVLYPQEMNVGYAALRSHFSEEDQAKITHHPTPLLINRSYLMLPKSLEGSPALMARFNKRLADYRKTGRYDRYFADLQQGKYQPEPIPPMESDY
;
A
#
# COMPACT_ATOMS: atom_id res chain seq x y z
N MET A 1 54.75 67.32 -12.05
CA MET A 1 53.97 66.56 -13.02
C MET A 1 54.06 65.05 -12.65
N THR A 2 53.07 64.54 -11.93
CA THR A 2 53.05 63.13 -11.49
C THR A 2 51.93 62.39 -12.23
N PRO A 3 52.20 61.23 -12.86
CA PRO A 3 51.15 60.49 -13.56
C PRO A 3 50.30 59.65 -12.58
N ARG A 4 49.07 59.85 -12.70
CA ARG A 4 47.95 59.11 -11.94
C ARG A 4 47.79 57.71 -12.50
N ARG A 5 48.16 56.69 -11.73
CA ARG A 5 47.94 55.25 -12.11
C ARG A 5 46.46 54.90 -11.89
N LEU A 6 45.84 54.61 -12.99
CA LEU A 6 44.45 54.10 -13.04
C LEU A 6 44.52 52.59 -12.76
N TYR A 7 44.02 52.10 -11.60
CA TYR A 7 43.81 50.66 -11.33
C TYR A 7 42.45 50.25 -11.87
N LEU A 8 42.47 49.52 -12.98
CA LEU A 8 41.29 48.85 -13.51
C LEU A 8 41.06 47.55 -12.72
N GLY A 9 40.12 47.58 -11.77
CA GLY A 9 39.71 46.39 -11.02
C GLY A 9 38.82 45.51 -11.90
N LEU A 10 39.37 44.40 -12.35
CA LEU A 10 38.65 43.37 -13.07
C LEU A 10 37.85 42.54 -12.06
N CYS A 11 36.56 42.87 -11.81
CA CYS A 11 35.64 42.03 -11.07
C CYS A 11 35.25 40.83 -11.94
N LEU A 12 35.90 39.69 -11.70
CA LEU A 12 35.51 38.40 -12.26
C LEU A 12 34.26 37.94 -11.52
N LEU A 13 33.06 38.21 -12.07
CA LEU A 13 31.79 37.61 -11.64
C LEU A 13 31.83 36.13 -12.00
N LEU A 14 32.19 35.30 -11.03
CA LEU A 14 31.95 33.85 -11.07
C LEU A 14 30.45 33.63 -10.99
N CYS A 15 29.77 33.53 -12.13
CA CYS A 15 28.44 32.98 -12.24
C CYS A 15 28.56 31.49 -11.89
N LEU A 16 28.36 31.13 -10.62
CA LEU A 16 28.04 29.77 -10.20
C LEU A 16 26.65 29.45 -10.76
N SER A 17 26.67 28.88 -11.98
CA SER A 17 25.49 28.22 -12.52
C SER A 17 25.17 27.05 -11.56
N THR A 18 24.26 27.24 -10.62
CA THR A 18 23.60 26.15 -9.93
C THR A 18 22.77 25.42 -11.00
N GLN A 19 23.40 24.44 -11.62
CA GLN A 19 22.71 23.49 -12.48
C GLN A 19 21.78 22.72 -11.53
N ALA A 20 20.51 23.13 -11.46
CA ALA A 20 19.50 22.32 -10.83
C ALA A 20 19.55 20.96 -11.52
N ALA A 21 19.98 19.93 -10.81
CA ALA A 21 19.97 18.58 -11.35
C ALA A 21 18.54 18.28 -11.79
N GLU A 22 18.34 18.00 -13.06
CA GLU A 22 17.03 17.62 -13.60
C GLU A 22 16.55 16.40 -12.82
N GLN A 23 15.48 16.56 -12.05
CA GLN A 23 14.96 15.50 -11.19
C GLN A 23 14.45 14.38 -12.08
N LYS A 24 15.02 13.19 -11.95
CA LYS A 24 14.65 12.03 -12.75
C LYS A 24 13.25 11.58 -12.33
N VAL A 25 12.34 11.43 -13.28
CA VAL A 25 10.98 10.97 -13.04
C VAL A 25 10.92 9.45 -13.12
N LEU A 26 10.24 8.81 -12.16
CA LEU A 26 9.88 7.40 -12.19
C LEU A 26 8.36 7.26 -12.28
N ASN A 27 7.88 6.63 -13.33
CA ASN A 27 6.46 6.34 -13.54
C ASN A 27 6.15 4.94 -13.03
N ILE A 28 5.25 4.82 -12.06
CA ILE A 28 4.90 3.56 -11.41
C ILE A 28 3.43 3.25 -11.66
N SER A 29 3.13 2.09 -12.29
CA SER A 29 1.76 1.64 -12.48
C SER A 29 1.31 0.79 -11.31
N VAL A 30 0.11 1.06 -10.79
CA VAL A 30 -0.46 0.35 -9.63
C VAL A 30 -1.96 0.12 -9.79
N GLY A 31 -2.50 -0.85 -9.06
CA GLY A 31 -3.93 -0.99 -8.86
C GLY A 31 -4.40 -0.15 -7.67
N ASP A 32 -5.72 0.06 -7.58
CA ASP A 32 -6.32 0.69 -6.40
C ASP A 32 -6.52 -0.36 -5.30
N TRP A 33 -6.02 -0.05 -4.11
CA TRP A 33 -6.16 -0.90 -2.92
C TRP A 33 -5.97 -0.09 -1.63
N PRO A 34 -6.98 0.68 -1.24
CA PRO A 34 -6.92 1.49 -0.03
C PRO A 34 -6.79 0.60 1.22
N PRO A 35 -6.02 1.02 2.22
CA PRO A 35 -5.37 2.33 2.38
C PRO A 35 -3.93 2.40 1.84
N TYR A 36 -3.48 1.36 1.17
CA TYR A 36 -2.10 1.22 0.72
C TYR A 36 -1.80 2.03 -0.54
N LEU A 37 -2.69 1.93 -1.51
CA LEU A 37 -2.62 2.58 -2.82
C LEU A 37 -4.03 3.07 -3.20
N SER A 38 -4.22 4.37 -3.36
CA SER A 38 -5.46 4.92 -3.89
C SER A 38 -5.28 6.34 -4.40
N ALA A 39 -5.83 6.63 -5.58
CA ALA A 39 -5.80 7.97 -6.17
C ALA A 39 -6.56 9.01 -5.32
N ASP A 40 -7.55 8.55 -4.54
CA ASP A 40 -8.42 9.41 -3.75
C ASP A 40 -7.86 9.71 -2.34
N MET A 41 -6.74 9.07 -1.98
CA MET A 41 -6.12 9.23 -0.66
C MET A 41 -4.98 10.25 -0.70
N LYS A 42 -4.73 10.90 0.42
CA LYS A 42 -3.56 11.77 0.59
C LYS A 42 -2.27 10.99 0.31
N HIS A 43 -1.36 11.59 -0.44
CA HIS A 43 -0.12 10.95 -0.91
C HIS A 43 -0.34 9.65 -1.71
N ASN A 44 -1.52 9.45 -2.30
CA ASN A 44 -1.92 8.22 -2.99
C ASN A 44 -1.90 6.96 -2.11
N GLY A 45 -2.04 7.11 -0.79
CA GLY A 45 -2.00 6.02 0.18
C GLY A 45 -0.62 5.79 0.81
N VAL A 46 -0.60 4.98 1.88
CA VAL A 46 0.58 4.85 2.74
C VAL A 46 1.79 4.24 2.03
N ILE A 47 1.58 3.24 1.17
CA ILE A 47 2.68 2.59 0.44
C ILE A 47 3.16 3.46 -0.72
N ALA A 48 2.27 4.17 -1.40
CA ALA A 48 2.67 5.15 -2.40
C ALA A 48 3.53 6.26 -1.79
N HIS A 49 3.17 6.77 -0.61
CA HIS A 49 3.98 7.73 0.14
C HIS A 49 5.37 7.18 0.50
N LEU A 50 5.41 5.98 1.08
CA LEU A 50 6.67 5.31 1.42
C LEU A 50 7.58 5.15 0.19
N ILE A 51 7.05 4.67 -0.94
CA ILE A 51 7.80 4.50 -2.20
C ILE A 51 8.32 5.85 -2.71
N SER A 52 7.47 6.89 -2.68
CA SER A 52 7.85 8.24 -3.11
C SER A 52 9.04 8.76 -2.31
N ASP A 53 9.01 8.65 -0.99
CA ASP A 53 10.08 9.13 -0.12
C ASP A 53 11.38 8.31 -0.29
N LEU A 54 11.26 6.98 -0.45
CA LEU A 54 12.42 6.12 -0.69
C LEU A 54 13.15 6.49 -1.98
N PHE A 55 12.42 6.82 -3.03
CA PHE A 55 12.99 7.26 -4.30
C PHE A 55 13.39 8.74 -4.30
N ALA A 56 12.70 9.60 -3.57
CA ALA A 56 13.08 11.00 -3.40
C ALA A 56 14.46 11.14 -2.73
N ASP A 57 14.76 10.30 -1.74
CA ASP A 57 16.09 10.22 -1.10
C ASP A 57 17.19 9.78 -2.08
N GLU A 58 16.82 9.24 -3.26
CA GLU A 58 17.73 8.88 -4.36
C GLU A 58 17.66 9.87 -5.54
N GLY A 59 16.95 11.00 -5.38
CA GLY A 59 16.85 12.07 -6.38
C GLY A 59 15.83 11.84 -7.48
N TYR A 60 14.82 11.00 -7.25
CA TYR A 60 13.74 10.75 -8.20
C TYR A 60 12.43 11.42 -7.76
N ASP A 61 11.65 11.88 -8.74
CA ASP A 61 10.24 12.24 -8.59
C ASP A 61 9.38 11.05 -8.99
N VAL A 62 8.49 10.58 -8.13
CA VAL A 62 7.64 9.41 -8.39
C VAL A 62 6.25 9.84 -8.82
N ARG A 63 5.78 9.29 -9.93
CA ARG A 63 4.43 9.49 -10.46
C ARG A 63 3.69 8.17 -10.54
N PHE A 64 2.61 8.06 -9.78
CA PHE A 64 1.74 6.88 -9.82
C PHE A 64 0.68 7.02 -10.91
N GLN A 65 0.46 5.92 -11.64
CA GLN A 65 -0.70 5.77 -12.51
C GLN A 65 -1.54 4.59 -12.06
N PHE A 66 -2.78 4.87 -11.68
CA PHE A 66 -3.74 3.86 -11.25
C PHE A 66 -4.41 3.22 -12.46
N LEU A 67 -4.32 1.90 -12.54
CA LEU A 67 -4.84 1.07 -13.63
C LEU A 67 -5.49 -0.19 -13.03
N PRO A 68 -6.39 -0.87 -13.75
CA PRO A 68 -6.76 -2.24 -13.36
C PRO A 68 -5.52 -3.12 -13.18
N TRP A 69 -5.46 -3.93 -12.12
CA TRP A 69 -4.28 -4.72 -11.74
C TRP A 69 -3.61 -5.46 -12.89
N PRO A 70 -4.35 -6.24 -13.75
CA PRO A 70 -3.71 -6.93 -14.87
C PRO A 70 -3.05 -5.97 -15.86
N ARG A 71 -3.62 -4.77 -16.03
CA ARG A 71 -3.09 -3.75 -16.94
C ARG A 71 -1.86 -3.06 -16.35
N ALA A 72 -1.84 -2.80 -15.03
CA ALA A 72 -0.68 -2.27 -14.33
C ALA A 72 0.52 -3.22 -14.47
N TYR A 73 0.29 -4.53 -14.25
CA TYR A 73 1.30 -5.57 -14.45
C TYR A 73 1.86 -5.60 -15.87
N SER A 74 0.99 -5.78 -16.87
CA SER A 74 1.42 -5.95 -18.26
C SER A 74 2.13 -4.70 -18.82
N ALA A 75 1.68 -3.51 -18.43
CA ALA A 75 2.30 -2.26 -18.84
C ALA A 75 3.71 -2.09 -18.25
N ALA A 76 3.92 -2.48 -16.99
CA ALA A 76 5.24 -2.46 -16.38
C ALA A 76 6.16 -3.56 -16.96
N ALA A 77 5.67 -4.79 -17.15
CA ALA A 77 6.45 -5.91 -17.70
C ALA A 77 7.06 -5.56 -19.08
N THR A 78 6.34 -4.79 -19.90
CA THR A 78 6.82 -4.32 -21.21
C THR A 78 7.74 -3.09 -21.14
N GLY A 79 8.04 -2.57 -19.95
CA GLY A 79 8.88 -1.38 -19.78
C GLY A 79 8.19 -0.05 -20.10
N ARG A 80 6.86 -0.04 -20.24
CA ARG A 80 6.08 1.19 -20.41
C ARG A 80 6.06 2.03 -19.12
N PHE A 81 6.22 1.38 -17.99
CA PHE A 81 6.41 1.98 -16.67
C PHE A 81 7.71 1.48 -16.07
N ASP A 82 8.34 2.32 -15.25
CA ASP A 82 9.62 2.03 -14.61
C ASP A 82 9.48 1.01 -13.47
N ALA A 83 8.28 0.90 -12.89
CA ALA A 83 7.98 -0.03 -11.81
C ALA A 83 6.47 -0.35 -11.72
N THR A 84 6.17 -1.37 -10.92
CA THR A 84 4.84 -1.62 -10.35
C THR A 84 4.99 -2.06 -8.89
N ALA A 85 3.96 -1.93 -8.05
CA ALA A 85 4.10 -2.17 -6.62
C ALA A 85 2.92 -2.90 -6.00
N VAL A 86 3.15 -3.44 -4.79
CA VAL A 86 2.17 -4.20 -3.99
C VAL A 86 1.72 -5.48 -4.71
N TRP A 87 2.72 -6.23 -5.15
CA TRP A 87 2.50 -7.55 -5.75
C TRP A 87 3.09 -8.64 -4.87
N MET A 88 2.31 -9.69 -4.63
CA MET A 88 2.82 -10.91 -4.02
C MET A 88 3.85 -11.59 -4.94
N HIS A 89 4.83 -12.24 -4.33
CA HIS A 89 5.78 -13.05 -5.08
C HIS A 89 5.08 -14.27 -5.70
N LYS A 90 5.33 -14.47 -6.98
CA LYS A 90 4.99 -15.69 -7.74
C LYS A 90 6.13 -16.01 -8.68
N ALA A 91 6.50 -17.30 -8.79
CA ALA A 91 7.62 -17.73 -9.61
C ALA A 91 7.50 -17.30 -11.10
N GLU A 92 6.28 -17.33 -11.65
CA GLU A 92 6.02 -16.88 -13.01
C GLU A 92 6.37 -15.40 -13.26
N ARG A 93 6.29 -14.56 -12.24
CA ARG A 93 6.60 -13.13 -12.32
C ARG A 93 8.10 -12.84 -12.35
N GLU A 94 8.91 -13.78 -11.92
CA GLU A 94 10.37 -13.68 -11.99
C GLU A 94 10.89 -13.64 -13.43
N ALA A 95 10.11 -14.09 -14.41
CA ALA A 95 10.47 -13.97 -15.81
C ALA A 95 10.56 -12.49 -16.24
N ASP A 96 9.64 -11.67 -15.76
CA ASP A 96 9.47 -10.28 -16.21
C ASP A 96 10.14 -9.27 -15.27
N PHE A 97 10.28 -9.59 -13.96
CA PHE A 97 10.62 -8.59 -12.94
C PHE A 97 11.76 -9.00 -12.00
N HIS A 98 12.45 -7.97 -11.51
CA HIS A 98 13.25 -8.02 -10.29
C HIS A 98 12.37 -7.59 -9.11
N PHE A 99 12.40 -8.36 -8.02
CA PHE A 99 11.64 -8.09 -6.81
C PHE A 99 12.49 -7.33 -5.79
N SER A 100 11.90 -6.37 -5.09
CA SER A 100 12.51 -5.73 -3.94
C SER A 100 12.63 -6.68 -2.74
N ALA A 101 13.28 -6.22 -1.66
CA ALA A 101 12.98 -6.76 -0.34
C ALA A 101 11.48 -6.57 -0.02
N PRO A 102 10.89 -7.38 0.86
CA PRO A 102 9.48 -7.25 1.22
C PRO A 102 9.12 -5.79 1.57
N LEU A 103 8.15 -5.22 0.88
CA LEU A 103 7.73 -3.83 1.06
C LEU A 103 6.64 -3.72 2.14
N LEU A 104 5.73 -4.70 2.17
CA LEU A 104 4.58 -4.76 3.05
C LEU A 104 4.35 -6.21 3.49
N ASP A 105 4.10 -6.40 4.79
CA ASP A 105 3.55 -7.64 5.34
C ASP A 105 2.03 -7.43 5.51
N GLU A 106 1.24 -8.15 4.72
CA GLU A 106 -0.22 -8.11 4.73
C GLU A 106 -0.73 -9.15 5.72
N GLN A 107 -1.37 -8.71 6.79
CA GLN A 107 -1.91 -9.60 7.79
C GLN A 107 -3.41 -9.79 7.60
N PHE A 108 -3.82 -10.95 7.11
CA PHE A 108 -5.22 -11.33 7.06
C PHE A 108 -5.63 -11.90 8.43
N VAL A 109 -6.67 -11.34 9.00
CA VAL A 109 -7.18 -11.68 10.33
C VAL A 109 -8.67 -11.98 10.26
N PHE A 110 -9.21 -12.69 11.26
CA PHE A 110 -10.66 -12.81 11.41
C PHE A 110 -11.21 -11.62 12.19
N PHE A 111 -11.99 -10.76 11.53
CA PHE A 111 -12.80 -9.76 12.19
C PHE A 111 -14.06 -10.41 12.79
N HIS A 112 -14.45 -9.97 13.99
CA HIS A 112 -15.60 -10.45 14.70
C HIS A 112 -16.16 -9.38 15.66
N LEU A 113 -17.38 -9.58 16.18
CA LEU A 113 -17.91 -8.74 17.25
C LEU A 113 -17.17 -9.02 18.54
N LYS A 114 -16.91 -7.97 19.34
CA LYS A 114 -16.28 -8.11 20.68
C LYS A 114 -17.10 -8.95 21.64
N THR A 115 -18.42 -9.04 21.42
CA THR A 115 -19.33 -9.86 22.20
C THR A 115 -19.20 -11.35 21.91
N LEU A 116 -18.58 -11.75 20.79
CA LEU A 116 -18.34 -13.14 20.45
C LEU A 116 -17.09 -13.63 21.20
N PRO A 117 -17.20 -14.60 22.11
CA PRO A 117 -16.03 -15.27 22.69
C PRO A 117 -15.44 -16.19 21.61
N PHE A 118 -14.48 -15.66 20.84
CA PHE A 118 -13.86 -16.37 19.71
C PHE A 118 -12.37 -16.56 19.96
N ASP A 119 -11.96 -17.81 19.86
CA ASP A 119 -10.56 -18.22 19.78
C ASP A 119 -10.43 -19.35 18.75
N TRP A 120 -9.26 -19.46 18.13
CA TRP A 120 -8.97 -20.52 17.17
C TRP A 120 -7.48 -20.82 17.10
N HIS A 121 -7.15 -22.09 16.88
CA HIS A 121 -5.80 -22.61 16.73
C HIS A 121 -5.65 -23.43 15.46
N HIS A 122 -6.77 -24.05 15.01
CA HIS A 122 -6.84 -24.86 13.82
C HIS A 122 -8.10 -24.51 13.02
N PHE A 123 -8.08 -24.74 11.71
CA PHE A 123 -9.26 -24.45 10.88
C PHE A 123 -10.49 -25.26 11.31
N ASP A 124 -10.31 -26.44 11.87
CA ASP A 124 -11.44 -27.26 12.37
C ASP A 124 -12.21 -26.55 13.51
N ASP A 125 -11.60 -25.60 14.23
CA ASP A 125 -12.29 -24.79 15.27
C ASP A 125 -13.39 -23.89 14.67
N LEU A 126 -13.33 -23.66 13.36
CA LEU A 126 -14.30 -22.85 12.62
C LEU A 126 -15.52 -23.67 12.13
N THR A 127 -15.50 -24.99 12.36
CA THR A 127 -16.54 -25.89 11.84
C THR A 127 -17.94 -25.48 12.31
N GLY A 128 -18.88 -25.42 11.37
CA GLY A 128 -20.27 -25.00 11.61
C GLY A 128 -20.48 -23.48 11.65
N MET A 129 -19.43 -22.68 11.54
CA MET A 129 -19.55 -21.22 11.50
C MET A 129 -19.96 -20.74 10.10
N THR A 130 -20.63 -19.57 10.06
CA THR A 130 -20.91 -18.84 8.83
C THR A 130 -19.98 -17.63 8.74
N LEU A 131 -19.16 -17.59 7.71
CA LEU A 131 -18.17 -16.55 7.48
C LEU A 131 -18.66 -15.58 6.38
N GLY A 132 -18.29 -14.32 6.51
CA GLY A 132 -18.28 -13.39 5.38
C GLY A 132 -17.07 -13.61 4.48
N GLY A 133 -17.12 -13.12 3.24
CA GLY A 133 -15.97 -13.18 2.34
C GLY A 133 -16.06 -12.19 1.19
N GLY A 134 -14.92 -11.85 0.57
CA GLY A 134 -14.85 -11.10 -0.66
C GLY A 134 -15.14 -12.01 -1.89
N LEU A 135 -15.85 -11.47 -2.89
CA LEU A 135 -15.96 -12.14 -4.18
C LEU A 135 -14.56 -12.32 -4.78
N GLU A 136 -14.28 -13.51 -5.32
CA GLU A 136 -13.01 -13.86 -5.97
C GLU A 136 -11.75 -13.75 -5.08
N TYR A 137 -11.90 -13.47 -3.76
CA TYR A 137 -10.79 -13.47 -2.83
C TYR A 137 -10.34 -14.89 -2.50
N SER A 138 -9.03 -15.11 -2.57
CA SER A 138 -8.33 -16.22 -1.94
C SER A 138 -7.81 -15.76 -0.59
N TYR A 139 -7.97 -16.61 0.42
CA TYR A 139 -7.43 -16.39 1.76
C TYR A 139 -6.23 -17.30 2.04
N GLY A 140 -5.54 -17.71 0.98
CA GLY A 140 -4.40 -18.59 1.01
C GLY A 140 -4.77 -20.05 0.75
N PRO A 141 -3.84 -20.83 0.15
CA PRO A 141 -4.16 -22.16 -0.37
C PRO A 141 -4.69 -23.12 0.70
N GLN A 142 -4.13 -23.08 1.91
CA GLN A 142 -4.55 -23.96 3.00
C GLN A 142 -5.99 -23.66 3.48
N PHE A 143 -6.34 -22.37 3.61
CA PHE A 143 -7.69 -22.01 4.03
C PHE A 143 -8.71 -22.20 2.90
N ASP A 144 -8.32 -21.92 1.66
CA ASP A 144 -9.17 -22.18 0.49
C ASP A 144 -9.46 -23.68 0.33
N GLU A 145 -8.48 -24.55 0.59
CA GLU A 145 -8.68 -26.01 0.63
C GLU A 145 -9.63 -26.42 1.77
N PHE A 146 -9.50 -25.82 2.96
CA PHE A 146 -10.41 -26.07 4.07
C PHE A 146 -11.86 -25.64 3.73
N LEU A 147 -12.04 -24.46 3.10
CA LEU A 147 -13.34 -24.01 2.63
C LEU A 147 -13.97 -24.99 1.63
N ALA A 148 -13.17 -25.61 0.75
CA ALA A 148 -13.63 -26.59 -0.22
C ALA A 148 -14.17 -27.88 0.43
N GLN A 149 -13.84 -28.16 1.69
CA GLN A 149 -14.36 -29.29 2.45
C GLN A 149 -15.82 -29.10 2.95
N ASN A 150 -16.39 -27.89 2.75
CA ASN A 150 -17.75 -27.51 3.18
C ASN A 150 -18.01 -27.69 4.69
N LYS A 151 -16.98 -27.61 5.52
CA LYS A 151 -17.10 -27.64 6.99
C LYS A 151 -17.59 -26.30 7.56
N VAL A 152 -17.39 -25.23 6.83
CA VAL A 152 -17.84 -23.86 7.12
C VAL A 152 -18.65 -23.32 5.95
N SER A 153 -19.59 -22.43 6.24
CA SER A 153 -20.29 -21.66 5.21
C SER A 153 -19.58 -20.33 4.99
N ILE A 154 -19.40 -19.93 3.72
CA ILE A 154 -18.83 -18.60 3.40
C ILE A 154 -19.78 -17.84 2.47
N GLU A 155 -20.26 -16.70 2.92
CA GLU A 155 -21.15 -15.80 2.16
C GLU A 155 -20.31 -14.69 1.53
N ARG A 156 -20.10 -14.75 0.23
CA ARG A 156 -19.25 -13.80 -0.50
C ARG A 156 -20.03 -12.59 -1.01
N VAL A 157 -19.46 -11.39 -0.81
CA VAL A 157 -20.01 -10.11 -1.29
C VAL A 157 -18.91 -9.23 -1.89
N SER A 158 -19.32 -8.18 -2.61
CA SER A 158 -18.40 -7.35 -3.41
C SER A 158 -17.52 -6.43 -2.57
N THR A 159 -17.95 -6.00 -1.37
CA THR A 159 -17.28 -4.96 -0.60
C THR A 159 -17.04 -5.37 0.85
N ALA A 160 -15.99 -4.79 1.45
CA ALA A 160 -15.73 -4.93 2.88
C ALA A 160 -16.87 -4.35 3.72
N MET A 161 -17.46 -3.23 3.28
CA MET A 161 -18.62 -2.60 3.94
C MET A 161 -19.77 -3.60 4.12
N GLN A 162 -20.17 -4.30 3.05
CA GLN A 162 -21.24 -5.30 3.12
C GLN A 162 -20.93 -6.45 4.08
N ASN A 163 -19.67 -6.88 4.18
CA ASN A 163 -19.26 -7.91 5.13
C ASN A 163 -19.35 -7.41 6.57
N PHE A 164 -18.90 -6.18 6.86
CA PHE A 164 -19.04 -5.59 8.19
C PHE A 164 -20.49 -5.34 8.59
N GLU A 165 -21.37 -4.94 7.64
CA GLU A 165 -22.82 -4.89 7.90
C GLU A 165 -23.39 -6.24 8.29
N LYS A 166 -22.94 -7.34 7.66
CA LYS A 166 -23.37 -8.69 8.02
C LYS A 166 -22.88 -9.09 9.40
N LEU A 167 -21.64 -8.74 9.77
CA LEU A 167 -21.11 -8.94 11.14
C LEU A 167 -21.95 -8.21 12.18
N LEU A 168 -22.23 -6.92 11.97
CA LEU A 168 -23.03 -6.09 12.88
C LEU A 168 -24.48 -6.60 13.03
N LYS A 169 -25.01 -7.24 11.99
CA LYS A 169 -26.35 -7.87 11.99
C LYS A 169 -26.32 -9.36 12.39
N GLU A 170 -25.16 -9.86 12.85
CA GLU A 170 -24.94 -11.26 13.25
C GLU A 170 -25.33 -12.30 12.18
N ARG A 171 -25.34 -11.90 10.90
CA ARG A 171 -25.60 -12.81 9.77
C ARG A 171 -24.41 -13.70 9.46
N VAL A 172 -23.21 -13.19 9.72
CA VAL A 172 -21.97 -13.94 9.71
C VAL A 172 -21.26 -13.69 11.04
N VAL A 173 -20.50 -14.67 11.52
CA VAL A 173 -19.82 -14.57 12.81
C VAL A 173 -18.36 -14.12 12.69
N LEU A 174 -17.73 -14.42 11.56
CA LEU A 174 -16.35 -14.06 11.24
C LEU A 174 -16.25 -13.46 9.84
N TYR A 175 -15.30 -12.52 9.66
CA TYR A 175 -14.96 -11.99 8.36
C TYR A 175 -13.42 -11.96 8.18
N PRO A 176 -12.84 -12.86 7.37
CA PRO A 176 -11.42 -12.80 7.03
C PRO A 176 -11.13 -11.61 6.12
N GLN A 177 -10.25 -10.72 6.57
CA GLN A 177 -9.84 -9.55 5.80
C GLN A 177 -8.43 -9.14 6.18
N GLU A 178 -7.73 -8.46 5.26
CA GLU A 178 -6.49 -7.79 5.59
C GLU A 178 -6.74 -6.70 6.64
N MET A 179 -5.93 -6.68 7.68
CA MET A 179 -6.18 -5.92 8.91
C MET A 179 -6.36 -4.41 8.66
N ASN A 180 -5.42 -3.78 7.94
CA ASN A 180 -5.49 -2.34 7.69
C ASN A 180 -6.60 -1.97 6.70
N VAL A 181 -6.85 -2.82 5.70
CA VAL A 181 -7.98 -2.66 4.76
C VAL A 181 -9.31 -2.73 5.53
N GLY A 182 -9.44 -3.70 6.43
CA GLY A 182 -10.63 -3.83 7.28
C GLY A 182 -10.88 -2.61 8.14
N TYR A 183 -9.87 -2.15 8.88
CA TYR A 183 -10.00 -0.95 9.71
C TYR A 183 -10.17 0.34 8.89
N ALA A 184 -9.58 0.45 7.70
CA ALA A 184 -9.83 1.58 6.82
C ALA A 184 -11.29 1.61 6.36
N ALA A 185 -11.86 0.46 5.97
CA ALA A 185 -13.27 0.35 5.60
C ALA A 185 -14.21 0.70 6.75
N LEU A 186 -13.89 0.23 7.98
CA LEU A 186 -14.65 0.59 9.18
C LEU A 186 -14.66 2.10 9.42
N ARG A 187 -13.48 2.74 9.38
CA ARG A 187 -13.39 4.20 9.59
C ARG A 187 -14.12 5.02 8.52
N SER A 188 -14.12 4.54 7.29
CA SER A 188 -14.71 5.29 6.15
C SER A 188 -16.24 5.16 6.07
N HIS A 189 -16.83 4.08 6.58
CA HIS A 189 -18.22 3.75 6.29
C HIS A 189 -19.11 3.53 7.53
N PHE A 190 -18.54 3.49 8.74
CA PHE A 190 -19.29 3.14 9.95
C PHE A 190 -19.14 4.20 11.03
N SER A 191 -20.17 4.34 11.87
CA SER A 191 -20.15 5.20 13.04
C SER A 191 -19.08 4.73 14.05
N GLU A 192 -18.60 5.64 14.91
CA GLU A 192 -17.66 5.28 15.98
C GLU A 192 -18.25 4.20 16.93
N GLU A 193 -19.58 4.24 17.15
CA GLU A 193 -20.29 3.23 17.95
C GLU A 193 -20.18 1.85 17.29
N ASP A 194 -20.39 1.74 15.98
CA ASP A 194 -20.30 0.45 15.26
C ASP A 194 -18.86 -0.04 15.15
N GLN A 195 -17.91 0.87 14.88
CA GLN A 195 -16.48 0.53 14.91
C GLN A 195 -16.07 -0.03 16.27
N ALA A 196 -16.58 0.55 17.36
CA ALA A 196 -16.26 0.10 18.73
C ALA A 196 -16.76 -1.32 19.05
N LYS A 197 -17.77 -1.83 18.32
CA LYS A 197 -18.31 -3.20 18.49
C LYS A 197 -17.42 -4.27 17.85
N ILE A 198 -16.57 -3.90 16.87
CA ILE A 198 -15.79 -4.83 16.06
C ILE A 198 -14.35 -4.90 16.56
N THR A 199 -13.76 -6.07 16.48
CA THR A 199 -12.34 -6.34 16.74
C THR A 199 -11.86 -7.40 15.76
N HIS A 200 -10.59 -7.79 15.87
CA HIS A 200 -10.02 -8.91 15.13
C HIS A 200 -9.32 -9.87 16.11
N HIS A 201 -9.19 -11.12 15.69
CA HIS A 201 -8.39 -12.11 16.41
C HIS A 201 -6.89 -11.80 16.24
N PRO A 202 -6.08 -11.84 17.29
CA PRO A 202 -4.65 -11.46 17.22
C PRO A 202 -3.80 -12.42 16.39
N THR A 203 -4.20 -13.70 16.29
CA THR A 203 -3.52 -14.68 15.44
C THR A 203 -3.94 -14.48 13.98
N PRO A 204 -3.00 -14.14 13.08
CA PRO A 204 -3.35 -13.97 11.68
C PRO A 204 -3.70 -15.32 11.02
N LEU A 205 -4.72 -15.30 10.17
CA LEU A 205 -5.07 -16.39 9.26
C LEU A 205 -3.95 -16.62 8.22
N LEU A 206 -3.38 -15.54 7.73
CA LEU A 206 -2.40 -15.54 6.66
C LEU A 206 -1.52 -14.30 6.77
N ILE A 207 -0.23 -14.46 6.53
CA ILE A 207 0.69 -13.33 6.32
C ILE A 207 1.23 -13.44 4.90
N ASN A 208 0.85 -12.48 4.06
CA ASN A 208 1.40 -12.30 2.72
C ASN A 208 2.50 -11.26 2.73
N ARG A 209 3.41 -11.33 1.75
CA ARG A 209 4.40 -10.29 1.49
C ARG A 209 4.22 -9.71 0.11
N SER A 210 4.16 -8.38 0.06
CA SER A 210 4.11 -7.65 -1.18
C SER A 210 5.39 -6.88 -1.43
N TYR A 211 5.67 -6.66 -2.71
CA TYR A 211 6.95 -6.18 -3.22
C TYR A 211 6.76 -5.03 -4.21
N LEU A 212 7.78 -4.17 -4.32
CA LEU A 212 8.01 -3.38 -5.51
C LEU A 212 8.66 -4.28 -6.57
N MET A 213 8.25 -4.14 -7.82
CA MET A 213 8.80 -4.87 -8.94
C MET A 213 9.33 -3.91 -10.01
N LEU A 214 10.58 -4.11 -10.43
CA LEU A 214 11.21 -3.39 -11.54
C LEU A 214 11.34 -4.31 -12.75
N PRO A 215 10.92 -3.88 -13.96
CA PRO A 215 10.93 -4.74 -15.13
C PRO A 215 12.36 -5.07 -15.56
N LYS A 216 12.58 -6.32 -15.95
CA LYS A 216 13.86 -6.79 -16.49
C LYS A 216 14.16 -6.22 -17.87
N SER A 217 13.14 -5.73 -18.56
CA SER A 217 13.28 -5.07 -19.86
C SER A 217 14.03 -3.72 -19.79
N LEU A 218 14.19 -3.13 -18.60
CA LEU A 218 14.93 -1.89 -18.39
C LEU A 218 16.32 -2.18 -17.79
N GLU A 219 17.37 -1.84 -18.50
CA GLU A 219 18.77 -2.15 -18.15
C GLU A 219 19.18 -1.62 -16.77
N GLY A 220 18.66 -0.45 -16.36
CA GLY A 220 18.93 0.17 -15.06
C GLY A 220 18.27 -0.47 -13.85
N SER A 221 17.33 -1.41 -14.04
CA SER A 221 16.51 -2.01 -12.98
C SER A 221 17.32 -2.65 -11.85
N PRO A 222 18.39 -3.45 -12.09
CA PRO A 222 19.13 -4.07 -10.99
C PRO A 222 19.80 -3.05 -10.06
N ALA A 223 20.43 -2.00 -10.64
CA ALA A 223 21.10 -0.96 -9.85
C ALA A 223 20.09 -0.10 -9.07
N LEU A 224 18.94 0.21 -9.67
CA LEU A 224 17.86 0.94 -9.02
C LEU A 224 17.25 0.12 -7.87
N MET A 225 17.04 -1.19 -8.07
CA MET A 225 16.55 -2.11 -7.05
C MET A 225 17.50 -2.19 -5.85
N ALA A 226 18.81 -2.25 -6.09
CA ALA A 226 19.78 -2.29 -5.01
C ALA A 226 19.74 -1.03 -4.14
N ARG A 227 19.60 0.16 -4.76
CA ARG A 227 19.44 1.43 -4.02
C ARG A 227 18.13 1.47 -3.24
N PHE A 228 17.02 1.10 -3.86
CA PHE A 228 15.72 1.01 -3.20
C PHE A 228 15.78 0.12 -1.96
N ASN A 229 16.30 -1.10 -2.09
CA ASN A 229 16.41 -2.04 -0.99
C ASN A 229 17.28 -1.52 0.16
N LYS A 230 18.37 -0.83 -0.16
CA LYS A 230 19.23 -0.19 0.85
C LYS A 230 18.44 0.87 1.63
N ARG A 231 17.73 1.76 0.94
CA ARG A 231 16.89 2.78 1.60
C ARG A 231 15.79 2.19 2.45
N LEU A 232 15.11 1.18 1.94
CA LEU A 232 14.06 0.47 2.70
C LEU A 232 14.64 -0.15 4.00
N ALA A 233 15.81 -0.76 3.93
CA ALA A 233 16.50 -1.29 5.11
C ALA A 233 16.88 -0.17 6.10
N ASP A 234 17.36 0.98 5.62
CA ASP A 234 17.67 2.14 6.46
C ASP A 234 16.41 2.72 7.13
N TYR A 235 15.28 2.81 6.41
CA TYR A 235 14.00 3.26 6.98
C TYR A 235 13.50 2.33 8.08
N ARG A 236 13.62 1.03 7.89
CA ARG A 236 13.26 0.03 8.91
C ARG A 236 14.16 0.14 10.14
N LYS A 237 15.47 0.21 9.93
CA LYS A 237 16.45 0.33 11.02
C LYS A 237 16.26 1.59 11.86
N THR A 238 15.83 2.70 11.26
CA THR A 238 15.65 3.99 11.93
C THR A 238 14.24 4.19 12.49
N GLY A 239 13.32 3.24 12.32
CA GLY A 239 11.91 3.36 12.69
C GLY A 239 11.12 4.33 11.81
N ARG A 240 11.73 4.84 10.70
CA ARG A 240 11.01 5.72 9.75
C ARG A 240 9.90 4.96 9.03
N TYR A 241 10.13 3.69 8.71
CA TYR A 241 9.13 2.80 8.13
C TYR A 241 7.87 2.69 9.01
N ASP A 242 8.05 2.46 10.30
CA ASP A 242 6.93 2.24 11.24
C ASP A 242 6.06 3.50 11.41
N ARG A 243 6.65 4.70 11.22
CA ARG A 243 5.91 5.97 11.27
C ARG A 243 4.84 6.09 10.19
N TYR A 244 5.04 5.55 8.99
CA TYR A 244 4.00 5.55 7.95
C TYR A 244 2.76 4.79 8.39
N PHE A 245 2.93 3.65 9.06
CA PHE A 245 1.81 2.86 9.57
C PHE A 245 1.18 3.47 10.83
N ALA A 246 1.97 4.10 11.69
CA ALA A 246 1.43 4.88 12.80
C ALA A 246 0.57 6.06 12.30
N ASP A 247 1.01 6.76 11.25
CA ASP A 247 0.26 7.82 10.59
C ASP A 247 -1.03 7.29 9.92
N LEU A 248 -0.96 6.08 9.34
CA LEU A 248 -2.13 5.40 8.80
C LEU A 248 -3.17 5.11 9.90
N GLN A 249 -2.74 4.58 11.03
CA GLN A 249 -3.62 4.30 12.17
C GLN A 249 -4.25 5.57 12.74
N GLN A 250 -3.56 6.71 12.67
CA GLN A 250 -4.06 8.03 13.06
C GLN A 250 -4.98 8.69 12.00
N GLY A 251 -5.25 8.00 10.87
CA GLY A 251 -6.12 8.50 9.82
C GLY A 251 -5.51 9.61 8.94
N LYS A 252 -4.20 9.84 8.98
CA LYS A 252 -3.54 10.94 8.25
C LYS A 252 -3.57 10.81 6.72
N TYR A 253 -3.94 9.64 6.21
CA TYR A 253 -4.08 9.37 4.77
C TYR A 253 -5.52 9.52 4.26
N GLN A 254 -6.47 9.90 5.12
CA GLN A 254 -7.84 10.15 4.68
C GLN A 254 -7.87 11.30 3.66
N PRO A 255 -8.80 11.27 2.68
CA PRO A 255 -9.03 12.40 1.79
C PRO A 255 -9.28 13.67 2.61
N GLU A 256 -8.83 14.81 2.10
CA GLU A 256 -9.24 16.08 2.71
C GLU A 256 -10.75 16.24 2.57
N PRO A 257 -11.47 16.71 3.63
CA PRO A 257 -12.88 16.98 3.52
C PRO A 257 -13.12 17.94 2.35
N ILE A 258 -14.04 17.57 1.46
CA ILE A 258 -14.46 18.49 0.39
C ILE A 258 -15.03 19.73 1.10
N PRO A 259 -14.49 20.94 0.88
CA PRO A 259 -15.06 22.14 1.48
C PRO A 259 -16.54 22.26 1.06
N PRO A 260 -17.43 22.64 1.97
CA PRO A 260 -18.84 22.85 1.61
C PRO A 260 -18.90 23.79 0.41
N MET A 261 -19.64 23.41 -0.62
CA MET A 261 -19.91 24.31 -1.74
C MET A 261 -20.53 25.58 -1.15
N GLU A 262 -19.86 26.72 -1.29
CA GLU A 262 -20.48 28.00 -1.03
C GLU A 262 -21.69 28.07 -1.95
N SER A 263 -22.89 28.06 -1.35
CA SER A 263 -24.13 28.31 -2.08
C SER A 263 -24.16 29.81 -2.41
N ASP A 264 -23.78 30.15 -3.64
CA ASP A 264 -24.08 31.44 -4.22
C ASP A 264 -25.61 31.55 -4.34
N TYR A 265 -26.24 32.16 -3.32
CA TYR A 265 -27.58 32.68 -3.38
C TYR A 265 -27.52 34.20 -3.30
#